data_a806e31b8ffaa7eb4867b238f7af012d
#
_entry.id   a806e31b8ffaa7eb4867b238f7af012d
#
_cell.length_a   1.000
_cell.length_b   1.000
_cell.length_c   1.000
_cell.angle_alpha   90.00
_cell.angle_beta   90.00
_cell.angle_gamma   90.00
#
_symmetry.space_group_name_H-M   'P 1'
#
loop_
_entity.id
_entity.type
_entity.pdbx_description
1 polymer ?
#
loop_
_entity_poly.entity_id
_entity_poly.type
_entity_poly.pdbx_seq_one_letter_code
_entity_poly.pdbx_strand_id
1 'polypeptide(L)'
;TPAPTHIPTMASIPATDDLPAYLAPLPARLETLTLRLVWVVVAVNLAGTVFGFWYYRFQLGNTPLVMWPVVPDSPTVTLFMIASLVSWKLGRSRSWLHALAFVGNLKYGLWVVVVQFTINDVLTAGDPYYWFLVVGHLGMALQALVIHRYAEFTVPAVGAAVTWFGFNDVVDYFLPIVGDYHHTYFGPHLVSVGDHDVLAHDVAAAAAVCLTMLATFLALSIRVRRLEARGRDRGRG
;
A
#
# COMPACT_ATOMS: atom_id res chain seq x y z
N THR A 1 16.17 -30.15 32.91
CA THR A 1 16.92 -29.10 32.18
C THR A 1 15.90 -28.23 31.48
N PRO A 2 15.81 -26.89 31.73
CA PRO A 2 14.92 -26.01 31.01
C PRO A 2 15.35 -25.96 29.54
N ALA A 3 14.37 -26.01 28.63
CA ALA A 3 14.62 -25.89 27.20
C ALA A 3 15.28 -24.53 26.90
N PRO A 4 16.26 -24.47 25.96
CA PRO A 4 16.91 -23.23 25.62
C PRO A 4 15.86 -22.24 25.09
N THR A 5 15.75 -21.07 25.72
CA THR A 5 14.96 -19.94 25.26
C THR A 5 15.54 -19.47 23.93
N HIS A 6 14.86 -19.80 22.83
CA HIS A 6 15.21 -19.33 21.50
C HIS A 6 14.98 -17.81 21.47
N ILE A 7 16.02 -17.01 21.68
CA ILE A 7 16.00 -15.57 21.40
C ILE A 7 15.91 -15.45 19.88
N PRO A 8 14.84 -14.87 19.32
CA PRO A 8 14.74 -14.70 17.88
C PRO A 8 15.86 -13.79 17.40
N THR A 9 16.74 -14.31 16.57
CA THR A 9 17.78 -13.51 15.90
C THR A 9 17.11 -12.55 14.93
N MET A 10 17.40 -11.25 15.05
CA MET A 10 16.90 -10.25 14.11
C MET A 10 17.30 -10.60 12.68
N ALA A 11 16.36 -10.49 11.74
CA ALA A 11 16.62 -10.79 10.34
C ALA A 11 17.72 -9.87 9.77
N SER A 12 18.64 -10.44 9.01
CA SER A 12 19.63 -9.71 8.24
C SER A 12 18.96 -9.01 7.05
N ILE A 13 19.57 -7.92 6.56
CA ILE A 13 19.08 -7.23 5.36
C ILE A 13 19.36 -8.14 4.16
N PRO A 14 18.34 -8.52 3.37
CA PRO A 14 18.53 -9.36 2.20
C PRO A 14 19.40 -8.67 1.14
N ALA A 15 20.11 -9.47 0.35
CA ALA A 15 20.81 -8.97 -0.83
C ALA A 15 19.83 -8.37 -1.85
N THR A 16 20.34 -7.53 -2.73
CA THR A 16 19.56 -7.01 -3.85
C THR A 16 19.31 -8.12 -4.87
N ASP A 17 18.05 -8.25 -5.31
CA ASP A 17 17.72 -9.09 -6.44
C ASP A 17 18.10 -8.39 -7.76
N ASP A 18 18.43 -9.16 -8.78
CA ASP A 18 18.60 -8.67 -10.16
C ASP A 18 17.22 -8.55 -10.83
N LEU A 19 16.45 -7.57 -10.40
CA LEU A 19 15.13 -7.25 -10.94
C LEU A 19 15.22 -6.11 -11.96
N PRO A 20 14.40 -6.13 -13.02
CA PRO A 20 14.29 -4.99 -13.93
C PRO A 20 13.88 -3.71 -13.20
N ALA A 21 14.33 -2.55 -13.72
CA ALA A 21 14.07 -1.25 -13.11
C ALA A 21 12.57 -0.94 -12.88
N TYR A 22 11.67 -1.47 -13.71
CA TYR A 22 10.24 -1.27 -13.52
C TYR A 22 9.64 -2.07 -12.35
N LEU A 23 10.35 -3.09 -11.82
CA LEU A 23 9.96 -3.85 -10.63
C LEU A 23 10.71 -3.39 -9.37
N ALA A 24 11.93 -2.88 -9.53
CA ALA A 24 12.76 -2.32 -8.46
C ALA A 24 13.32 -0.96 -8.91
N PRO A 25 12.46 0.09 -8.96
CA PRO A 25 12.86 1.39 -9.50
C PRO A 25 13.75 2.19 -8.54
N LEU A 26 13.83 1.82 -7.28
CA LEU A 26 14.61 2.53 -6.29
C LEU A 26 16.08 2.12 -6.36
N PRO A 27 17.02 3.07 -6.17
CA PRO A 27 18.44 2.73 -6.03
C PRO A 27 18.67 1.77 -4.85
N ALA A 28 19.43 0.71 -5.04
CA ALA A 28 19.73 -0.30 -4.03
C ALA A 28 20.28 0.28 -2.70
N ARG A 29 20.99 1.41 -2.78
CA ARG A 29 21.49 2.12 -1.60
C ARG A 29 20.35 2.71 -0.76
N LEU A 30 19.33 3.25 -1.42
CA LEU A 30 18.15 3.82 -0.76
C LEU A 30 17.32 2.73 -0.10
N GLU A 31 17.06 1.62 -0.80
CA GLU A 31 16.36 0.46 -0.23
C GLU A 31 17.09 -0.08 0.99
N THR A 32 18.42 -0.25 0.90
CA THR A 32 19.24 -0.73 2.00
C THR A 32 19.21 0.24 3.19
N LEU A 33 19.24 1.56 2.95
CA LEU A 33 19.13 2.56 4.00
C LEU A 33 17.77 2.48 4.69
N THR A 34 16.68 2.38 3.93
CA THR A 34 15.32 2.23 4.47
C THR A 34 15.22 1.00 5.38
N LEU A 35 15.77 -0.15 4.95
CA LEU A 35 15.77 -1.37 5.76
C LEU A 35 16.71 -1.31 6.98
N ARG A 36 17.79 -0.52 6.93
CA ARG A 36 18.64 -0.25 8.11
C ARG A 36 17.91 0.60 9.14
N LEU A 37 17.14 1.58 8.67
CA LEU A 37 16.35 2.49 9.49
C LEU A 37 14.92 1.97 9.76
N VAL A 38 14.71 0.66 9.72
CA VAL A 38 13.38 0.02 9.81
C VAL A 38 12.56 0.54 11.01
N TRP A 39 13.16 0.75 12.17
CA TRP A 39 12.44 1.24 13.35
C TRP A 39 12.02 2.71 13.23
N VAL A 40 12.79 3.53 12.50
CA VAL A 40 12.40 4.91 12.16
C VAL A 40 11.21 4.86 11.19
N VAL A 41 11.26 4.01 10.17
CA VAL A 41 10.14 3.83 9.23
C VAL A 41 8.90 3.34 9.96
N VAL A 42 9.02 2.39 10.88
CA VAL A 42 7.91 1.92 11.74
C VAL A 42 7.34 3.08 12.58
N ALA A 43 8.19 3.90 13.20
CA ALA A 43 7.73 5.03 14.02
C ALA A 43 6.99 6.09 13.18
N VAL A 44 7.48 6.40 11.97
CA VAL A 44 6.81 7.32 11.03
C VAL A 44 5.45 6.77 10.59
N ASN A 45 5.38 5.48 10.21
CA ASN A 45 4.11 4.84 9.88
C ASN A 45 3.15 4.80 11.08
N LEU A 46 3.65 4.58 12.30
CA LEU A 46 2.82 4.60 13.50
C LEU A 46 2.21 5.99 13.74
N ALA A 47 3.01 7.05 13.59
CA ALA A 47 2.51 8.42 13.68
C ALA A 47 1.44 8.69 12.61
N GLY A 48 1.68 8.26 11.35
CA GLY A 48 0.71 8.36 10.26
C GLY A 48 -0.57 7.55 10.53
N THR A 49 -0.45 6.34 11.09
CA THR A 49 -1.59 5.49 11.46
C THR A 49 -2.45 6.18 12.54
N VAL A 50 -1.81 6.68 13.61
CA VAL A 50 -2.52 7.38 14.71
C VAL A 50 -3.20 8.63 14.19
N PHE A 51 -2.49 9.46 13.41
CA PHE A 51 -3.05 10.65 12.79
C PHE A 51 -4.23 10.29 11.87
N GLY A 52 -4.09 9.26 11.04
CA GLY A 52 -5.13 8.83 10.13
C GLY A 52 -6.39 8.36 10.85
N PHE A 53 -6.29 7.50 11.86
CA PHE A 53 -7.46 7.11 12.66
C PHE A 53 -8.08 8.29 13.40
N TRP A 54 -7.29 9.24 13.90
CA TRP A 54 -7.81 10.49 14.46
C TRP A 54 -8.56 11.32 13.41
N TYR A 55 -8.05 11.39 12.19
CA TYR A 55 -8.72 12.06 11.07
C TYR A 55 -10.08 11.41 10.76
N TYR A 56 -10.13 10.08 10.66
CA TYR A 56 -11.35 9.33 10.38
C TYR A 56 -12.33 9.22 11.56
N ARG A 57 -12.02 9.71 12.75
CA ARG A 57 -12.83 9.49 13.97
C ARG A 57 -14.31 9.88 13.84
N PHE A 58 -14.60 10.98 13.15
CA PHE A 58 -15.97 11.44 12.97
C PHE A 58 -16.72 10.58 11.94
N GLN A 59 -16.04 10.20 10.87
CA GLN A 59 -16.59 9.32 9.87
C GLN A 59 -16.88 7.94 10.46
N LEU A 60 -15.95 7.36 11.19
CA LEU A 60 -16.15 6.09 11.91
C LEU A 60 -17.29 6.18 12.91
N GLY A 61 -17.44 7.30 13.64
CA GLY A 61 -18.54 7.51 14.57
C GLY A 61 -19.92 7.55 13.90
N ASN A 62 -19.99 7.89 12.63
CA ASN A 62 -21.23 7.94 11.84
C ASN A 62 -21.42 6.71 10.93
N THR A 63 -20.50 5.76 10.98
CA THR A 63 -20.51 4.56 10.14
C THR A 63 -20.80 3.32 10.98
N PRO A 64 -21.67 2.38 10.54
CA PRO A 64 -21.89 1.12 11.24
C PRO A 64 -20.61 0.33 11.46
N LEU A 65 -20.45 -0.30 12.62
CA LEU A 65 -19.24 -1.04 13.01
C LEU A 65 -18.79 -2.09 11.97
N VAL A 66 -19.75 -2.71 11.28
CA VAL A 66 -19.46 -3.70 10.23
C VAL A 66 -18.67 -3.11 9.06
N MET A 67 -18.76 -1.81 8.84
CA MET A 67 -18.04 -1.08 7.77
C MET A 67 -16.67 -0.53 8.22
N TRP A 68 -16.39 -0.51 9.52
CA TRP A 68 -15.12 0.03 10.05
C TRP A 68 -13.85 -0.55 9.39
N PRO A 69 -13.78 -1.84 9.03
CA PRO A 69 -12.59 -2.39 8.38
C PRO A 69 -12.29 -1.80 7.00
N VAL A 70 -13.29 -1.23 6.31
CA VAL A 70 -13.18 -0.71 4.94
C VAL A 70 -13.26 0.81 4.84
N VAL A 71 -13.43 1.54 5.95
CA VAL A 71 -13.51 3.02 5.95
C VAL A 71 -12.13 3.69 6.05
N PRO A 72 -11.23 3.33 6.98
CA PRO A 72 -9.96 4.03 7.16
C PRO A 72 -8.86 3.47 6.25
N ASP A 73 -8.85 3.82 4.98
CA ASP A 73 -7.94 3.29 3.98
C ASP A 73 -6.45 3.45 4.31
N SER A 74 -5.98 4.70 4.30
CA SER A 74 -4.56 5.00 4.52
C SER A 74 -4.03 4.53 5.88
N PRO A 75 -4.73 4.74 7.02
CA PRO A 75 -4.24 4.26 8.30
C PRO A 75 -4.23 2.74 8.40
N THR A 76 -5.14 2.04 7.74
CA THR A 76 -5.14 0.57 7.71
C THR A 76 -3.93 0.03 6.95
N VAL A 77 -3.58 0.60 5.80
CA VAL A 77 -2.43 0.10 5.03
C VAL A 77 -1.08 0.51 5.64
N THR A 78 -1.00 1.64 6.33
CA THR A 78 0.20 1.98 7.13
C THR A 78 0.35 1.03 8.33
N LEU A 79 -0.75 0.58 8.93
CA LEU A 79 -0.73 -0.48 9.95
C LEU A 79 -0.23 -1.81 9.36
N PHE A 80 -0.66 -2.19 8.15
CA PHE A 80 -0.11 -3.36 7.47
C PHE A 80 1.38 -3.20 7.17
N MET A 81 1.86 -1.99 6.83
CA MET A 81 3.29 -1.72 6.65
C MET A 81 4.07 -1.94 7.93
N ILE A 82 3.59 -1.41 9.06
CA ILE A 82 4.19 -1.65 10.38
C ILE A 82 4.28 -3.15 10.67
N ALA A 83 3.16 -3.86 10.53
CA ALA A 83 3.10 -5.29 10.79
C ALA A 83 4.03 -6.09 9.86
N SER A 84 4.12 -5.70 8.58
CA SER A 84 5.02 -6.29 7.59
C SER A 84 6.49 -6.12 7.99
N LEU A 85 6.93 -4.88 8.27
CA LEU A 85 8.30 -4.55 8.64
C LEU A 85 8.70 -5.22 9.97
N VAL A 86 7.84 -5.15 10.99
CA VAL A 86 8.08 -5.75 12.29
C VAL A 86 8.16 -7.28 12.19
N SER A 87 7.23 -7.92 11.47
CA SER A 87 7.24 -9.38 11.29
C SER A 87 8.51 -9.85 10.58
N TRP A 88 8.95 -9.13 9.55
CA TRP A 88 10.23 -9.41 8.88
C TRP A 88 11.40 -9.25 9.84
N LYS A 89 11.51 -8.10 10.51
CA LYS A 89 12.63 -7.78 11.39
C LYS A 89 12.80 -8.76 12.56
N LEU A 90 11.67 -9.27 13.06
CA LEU A 90 11.65 -10.28 14.14
C LEU A 90 11.77 -11.73 13.63
N GLY A 91 12.08 -11.95 12.35
CA GLY A 91 12.22 -13.30 11.76
C GLY A 91 10.90 -14.08 11.70
N ARG A 92 9.74 -13.40 11.76
CA ARG A 92 8.38 -13.98 11.73
C ARG A 92 7.63 -13.59 10.47
N SER A 93 8.33 -13.51 9.34
CA SER A 93 7.77 -13.10 8.05
C SER A 93 6.48 -13.84 7.68
N ARG A 94 5.51 -13.09 7.15
CA ARG A 94 4.22 -13.61 6.70
C ARG A 94 3.89 -13.05 5.33
N SER A 95 3.87 -13.89 4.30
CA SER A 95 3.66 -13.48 2.90
C SER A 95 2.37 -12.67 2.71
N TRP A 96 1.29 -13.01 3.40
CA TRP A 96 0.02 -12.29 3.30
C TRP A 96 0.10 -10.86 3.87
N LEU A 97 0.83 -10.63 4.99
CA LEU A 97 1.08 -9.29 5.52
C LEU A 97 1.89 -8.44 4.54
N HIS A 98 2.92 -9.04 3.94
CA HIS A 98 3.77 -8.36 2.96
C HIS A 98 2.97 -7.99 1.70
N ALA A 99 2.09 -8.89 1.23
CA ALA A 99 1.23 -8.62 0.07
C ALA A 99 0.22 -7.51 0.36
N LEU A 100 -0.47 -7.54 1.51
CA LEU A 100 -1.38 -6.47 1.93
C LEU A 100 -0.65 -5.12 2.08
N ALA A 101 0.53 -5.11 2.71
CA ALA A 101 1.33 -3.90 2.84
C ALA A 101 1.77 -3.34 1.49
N PHE A 102 2.23 -4.22 0.58
CA PHE A 102 2.70 -3.83 -0.76
C PHE A 102 1.57 -3.24 -1.59
N VAL A 103 0.49 -4.02 -1.78
CA VAL A 103 -0.64 -3.61 -2.63
C VAL A 103 -1.32 -2.36 -2.06
N GLY A 104 -1.60 -2.33 -0.76
CA GLY A 104 -2.32 -1.24 -0.13
C GLY A 104 -1.53 0.08 -0.12
N ASN A 105 -0.25 0.05 0.29
CA ASN A 105 0.56 1.28 0.32
C ASN A 105 0.85 1.81 -1.08
N LEU A 106 1.03 0.94 -2.08
CA LEU A 106 1.19 1.38 -3.46
C LEU A 106 -0.10 1.98 -4.01
N LYS A 107 -1.24 1.30 -3.81
CA LYS A 107 -2.56 1.75 -4.22
C LYS A 107 -2.90 3.12 -3.62
N TYR A 108 -3.07 3.19 -2.31
CA TYR A 108 -3.54 4.41 -1.64
C TYR A 108 -2.49 5.52 -1.64
N GLY A 109 -1.20 5.15 -1.63
CA GLY A 109 -0.12 6.10 -1.79
C GLY A 109 -0.18 6.85 -3.12
N LEU A 110 -0.43 6.15 -4.22
CA LEU A 110 -0.57 6.77 -5.54
C LEU A 110 -1.97 7.34 -5.77
N TRP A 111 -3.02 6.72 -5.25
CA TRP A 111 -4.40 7.19 -5.42
C TRP A 111 -4.60 8.61 -4.89
N VAL A 112 -4.11 8.90 -3.67
CA VAL A 112 -4.19 10.26 -3.11
C VAL A 112 -3.43 11.26 -3.97
N VAL A 113 -2.27 10.90 -4.50
CA VAL A 113 -1.53 11.78 -5.42
C VAL A 113 -2.34 12.06 -6.68
N VAL A 114 -2.94 11.03 -7.31
CA VAL A 114 -3.81 11.22 -8.49
C VAL A 114 -4.98 12.14 -8.14
N VAL A 115 -5.72 11.89 -7.06
CA VAL A 115 -6.87 12.70 -6.65
C VAL A 115 -6.50 14.15 -6.39
N GLN A 116 -5.38 14.40 -5.70
CA GLN A 116 -4.94 15.76 -5.41
C GLN A 116 -4.59 16.54 -6.68
N PHE A 117 -4.01 15.90 -7.69
CA PHE A 117 -3.64 16.56 -8.94
C PHE A 117 -4.75 16.62 -9.99
N THR A 118 -5.76 15.75 -9.93
CA THR A 118 -6.80 15.68 -10.95
C THR A 118 -8.16 16.21 -10.47
N ILE A 119 -8.48 16.10 -9.19
CA ILE A 119 -9.80 16.42 -8.64
C ILE A 119 -9.73 17.65 -7.72
N ASN A 120 -8.75 17.73 -6.83
CA ASN A 120 -8.67 18.77 -5.79
C ASN A 120 -7.90 20.02 -6.23
N ASP A 121 -7.92 20.37 -7.46
CA ASP A 121 -7.32 21.53 -8.10
C ASP A 121 -5.97 22.01 -7.49
N VAL A 122 -4.96 22.14 -8.32
CA VAL A 122 -3.62 22.66 -8.00
C VAL A 122 -3.67 24.04 -7.34
N LEU A 123 -4.78 24.76 -7.43
CA LEU A 123 -4.98 26.08 -6.79
C LEU A 123 -5.02 25.99 -5.25
N THR A 124 -5.31 24.83 -4.67
CA THR A 124 -5.15 24.58 -3.23
C THR A 124 -3.70 24.27 -2.84
N ALA A 125 -2.77 24.30 -3.79
CA ALA A 125 -1.34 24.09 -3.54
C ALA A 125 -0.69 25.13 -2.60
N GLY A 126 -1.38 26.21 -2.26
CA GLY A 126 -1.00 27.13 -1.17
C GLY A 126 -1.28 26.61 0.24
N ASP A 127 -2.09 25.55 0.38
CA ASP A 127 -2.40 24.92 1.66
C ASP A 127 -1.31 23.92 2.07
N PRO A 128 -0.62 24.09 3.20
CA PRO A 128 0.34 23.13 3.73
C PRO A 128 -0.23 21.72 3.90
N TYR A 129 -1.53 21.60 4.18
CA TYR A 129 -2.21 20.32 4.33
C TYR A 129 -2.29 19.53 3.02
N TYR A 130 -2.48 20.22 1.89
CA TYR A 130 -2.42 19.62 0.56
C TYR A 130 -1.08 18.89 0.34
N TRP A 131 0.04 19.58 0.57
CA TRP A 131 1.37 18.99 0.41
C TRP A 131 1.70 17.93 1.43
N PHE A 132 1.20 18.06 2.66
CA PHE A 132 1.30 17.00 3.66
C PHE A 132 0.67 15.69 3.17
N LEU A 133 -0.52 15.77 2.56
CA LEU A 133 -1.18 14.60 1.96
C LEU A 133 -0.37 14.05 0.79
N VAL A 134 0.03 14.88 -0.17
CA VAL A 134 0.79 14.45 -1.35
C VAL A 134 2.11 13.78 -0.95
N VAL A 135 2.92 14.45 -0.14
CA VAL A 135 4.25 13.94 0.25
C VAL A 135 4.14 12.70 1.13
N GLY A 136 3.21 12.70 2.09
CA GLY A 136 2.98 11.55 2.96
C GLY A 136 2.56 10.30 2.19
N HIS A 137 1.62 10.44 1.25
CA HIS A 137 1.13 9.33 0.45
C HIS A 137 2.14 8.88 -0.63
N LEU A 138 2.89 9.81 -1.22
CA LEU A 138 4.01 9.44 -2.08
C LEU A 138 5.07 8.64 -1.29
N GLY A 139 5.33 9.04 -0.04
CA GLY A 139 6.17 8.26 0.88
C GLY A 139 5.65 6.84 1.12
N MET A 140 4.32 6.66 1.24
CA MET A 140 3.69 5.34 1.34
C MET A 140 3.94 4.50 0.08
N ALA A 141 3.78 5.07 -1.10
CA ALA A 141 4.05 4.38 -2.37
C ALA A 141 5.53 3.99 -2.49
N LEU A 142 6.45 4.90 -2.17
CA LEU A 142 7.88 4.64 -2.25
C LEU A 142 8.34 3.56 -1.28
N GLN A 143 7.86 3.55 -0.03
CA GLN A 143 8.23 2.51 0.92
C GLN A 143 7.67 1.13 0.54
N ALA A 144 6.51 1.07 -0.14
CA ALA A 144 5.96 -0.18 -0.66
C ALA A 144 6.95 -0.87 -1.61
N LEU A 145 7.63 -0.09 -2.45
CA LEU A 145 8.62 -0.60 -3.41
C LEU A 145 9.84 -1.27 -2.75
N VAL A 146 10.08 -1.03 -1.45
CA VAL A 146 11.17 -1.70 -0.71
C VAL A 146 10.76 -3.11 -0.24
N ILE A 147 9.46 -3.40 -0.17
CA ILE A 147 8.96 -4.68 0.37
C ILE A 147 9.48 -5.88 -0.43
N HIS A 148 9.70 -5.73 -1.74
CA HIS A 148 10.24 -6.80 -2.56
C HIS A 148 11.55 -7.37 -1.99
N ARG A 149 12.37 -6.60 -1.28
CA ARG A 149 13.65 -7.05 -0.75
C ARG A 149 13.51 -8.22 0.23
N TYR A 150 12.43 -8.29 0.99
CA TYR A 150 12.22 -9.27 2.06
C TYR A 150 10.94 -10.11 1.91
N ALA A 151 10.05 -9.74 1.00
CA ALA A 151 8.77 -10.42 0.82
C ALA A 151 8.84 -11.54 -0.21
N GLU A 152 8.15 -12.62 0.05
CA GLU A 152 7.75 -13.58 -0.98
C GLU A 152 6.27 -13.36 -1.32
N PHE A 153 6.00 -12.95 -2.58
CA PHE A 153 4.64 -12.75 -3.07
C PHE A 153 4.07 -14.09 -3.55
N THR A 154 3.59 -14.92 -2.61
CA THR A 154 2.93 -16.18 -2.98
C THR A 154 1.58 -15.88 -3.62
N VAL A 155 1.13 -16.72 -4.58
CA VAL A 155 -0.15 -16.52 -5.26
C VAL A 155 -1.33 -16.39 -4.29
N PRO A 156 -1.46 -17.25 -3.25
CA PRO A 156 -2.54 -17.07 -2.26
C PRO A 156 -2.46 -15.76 -1.48
N ALA A 157 -1.24 -15.29 -1.17
CA ALA A 157 -1.07 -14.02 -0.44
C ALA A 157 -1.47 -12.82 -1.31
N VAL A 158 -1.06 -12.82 -2.58
CA VAL A 158 -1.47 -11.78 -3.54
C VAL A 158 -2.98 -11.86 -3.79
N GLY A 159 -3.53 -13.07 -3.94
CA GLY A 159 -4.97 -13.29 -4.07
C GLY A 159 -5.76 -12.71 -2.89
N ALA A 160 -5.31 -12.93 -1.65
CA ALA A 160 -5.94 -12.34 -0.46
C ALA A 160 -5.89 -10.80 -0.49
N ALA A 161 -4.75 -10.21 -0.88
CA ALA A 161 -4.63 -8.75 -1.00
C ALA A 161 -5.56 -8.19 -2.09
N VAL A 162 -5.62 -8.82 -3.26
CA VAL A 162 -6.53 -8.41 -4.36
C VAL A 162 -7.99 -8.52 -3.94
N THR A 163 -8.37 -9.59 -3.24
CA THR A 163 -9.74 -9.76 -2.75
C THR A 163 -10.10 -8.66 -1.75
N TRP A 164 -9.19 -8.35 -0.82
CA TRP A 164 -9.39 -7.28 0.16
C TRP A 164 -9.55 -5.91 -0.51
N PHE A 165 -8.58 -5.51 -1.34
CA PHE A 165 -8.59 -4.17 -1.95
C PHE A 165 -9.60 -4.05 -3.09
N GLY A 166 -9.90 -5.12 -3.81
CA GLY A 166 -11.00 -5.15 -4.78
C GLY A 166 -12.37 -5.06 -4.11
N PHE A 167 -12.55 -5.69 -2.95
CA PHE A 167 -13.75 -5.51 -2.14
C PHE A 167 -13.89 -4.06 -1.65
N ASN A 168 -12.79 -3.44 -1.19
CA ASN A 168 -12.78 -2.02 -0.85
C ASN A 168 -13.21 -1.17 -2.05
N ASP A 169 -12.65 -1.40 -3.26
CA ASP A 169 -13.03 -0.65 -4.46
C ASP A 169 -14.54 -0.75 -4.74
N VAL A 170 -15.11 -1.96 -4.57
CA VAL A 170 -16.55 -2.18 -4.77
C VAL A 170 -17.37 -1.37 -3.77
N VAL A 171 -16.99 -1.40 -2.49
CA VAL A 171 -17.72 -0.69 -1.42
C VAL A 171 -17.58 0.83 -1.56
N ASP A 172 -16.39 1.30 -1.94
CA ASP A 172 -16.08 2.72 -2.01
C ASP A 172 -16.73 3.41 -3.20
N TYR A 173 -16.82 2.72 -4.35
CA TYR A 173 -17.15 3.38 -5.60
C TYR A 173 -18.36 2.82 -6.33
N PHE A 174 -18.75 1.56 -6.10
CA PHE A 174 -19.73 0.91 -6.98
C PHE A 174 -21.01 0.49 -6.28
N LEU A 175 -20.94 -0.03 -5.05
CA LEU A 175 -22.09 -0.56 -4.33
C LEU A 175 -22.14 -0.08 -2.87
N PRO A 176 -23.16 0.70 -2.47
CA PRO A 176 -23.41 0.97 -1.06
C PRO A 176 -23.92 -0.31 -0.40
N ILE A 177 -23.06 -0.99 0.40
CA ILE A 177 -23.43 -2.25 1.04
C ILE A 177 -24.23 -2.02 2.32
N VAL A 178 -23.86 -0.99 3.10
CA VAL A 178 -24.54 -0.58 4.33
C VAL A 178 -24.57 0.94 4.42
N GLY A 179 -25.74 1.54 4.56
CA GLY A 179 -25.92 2.99 4.63
C GLY A 179 -25.97 3.65 3.25
N ASP A 180 -25.92 4.97 3.24
CA ASP A 180 -26.21 5.74 2.05
C ASP A 180 -25.06 5.82 1.06
N TYR A 181 -23.77 5.65 1.43
CA TYR A 181 -22.69 5.72 0.46
C TYR A 181 -21.27 5.40 0.96
N HIS A 182 -20.47 5.06 0.00
CA HIS A 182 -19.06 5.13 -0.16
C HIS A 182 -18.40 6.21 0.71
N HIS A 183 -17.46 5.87 1.52
CA HIS A 183 -16.73 6.87 2.30
C HIS A 183 -15.89 7.82 1.43
N THR A 184 -15.68 7.49 0.14
CA THR A 184 -14.88 8.28 -0.82
C THR A 184 -15.76 8.93 -1.92
N TYR A 185 -16.96 9.36 -1.57
CA TYR A 185 -17.83 10.03 -2.53
C TYR A 185 -17.45 11.51 -2.73
N PHE A 186 -17.19 11.89 -3.98
CA PHE A 186 -16.75 13.25 -4.35
C PHE A 186 -17.90 14.20 -4.72
N GLY A 187 -19.13 13.75 -4.68
CA GLY A 187 -20.26 14.56 -5.15
C GLY A 187 -20.36 14.61 -6.69
N PRO A 188 -21.33 15.36 -7.22
CA PRO A 188 -21.66 15.40 -8.64
C PRO A 188 -20.85 16.46 -9.41
N HIS A 189 -19.60 16.77 -9.03
CA HIS A 189 -18.80 17.72 -9.78
C HIS A 189 -18.02 17.05 -10.92
N LEU A 190 -17.85 17.79 -12.00
CA LEU A 190 -17.11 17.36 -13.18
C LEU A 190 -15.66 17.82 -13.10
N VAL A 191 -14.79 17.00 -13.65
CA VAL A 191 -13.37 17.32 -13.88
C VAL A 191 -13.03 17.06 -15.34
N SER A 192 -12.18 17.91 -15.91
CA SER A 192 -11.77 17.76 -17.31
C SER A 192 -10.61 16.77 -17.41
N VAL A 193 -10.80 15.71 -18.19
CA VAL A 193 -9.78 14.72 -18.52
C VAL A 193 -9.60 14.73 -20.05
N GLY A 194 -8.53 15.36 -20.51
CA GLY A 194 -8.35 15.65 -21.93
C GLY A 194 -9.46 16.58 -22.42
N ASP A 195 -10.20 16.16 -23.45
CA ASP A 195 -11.31 16.92 -24.05
C ASP A 195 -12.69 16.53 -23.50
N HIS A 196 -12.73 15.77 -22.40
CA HIS A 196 -13.97 15.25 -21.83
C HIS A 196 -14.18 15.71 -20.39
N ASP A 197 -15.40 16.09 -20.06
CA ASP A 197 -15.84 16.32 -18.69
C ASP A 197 -16.43 15.01 -18.13
N VAL A 198 -15.85 14.53 -17.05
CA VAL A 198 -16.24 13.29 -16.38
C VAL A 198 -16.49 13.55 -14.90
N LEU A 199 -17.29 12.70 -14.27
CA LEU A 199 -17.51 12.80 -12.83
C LEU A 199 -16.22 12.55 -12.06
N ALA A 200 -15.91 13.41 -11.10
CA ALA A 200 -14.75 13.25 -10.21
C ALA A 200 -14.76 11.89 -9.51
N HIS A 201 -15.94 11.40 -9.12
CA HIS A 201 -16.12 10.08 -8.55
C HIS A 201 -15.65 8.96 -9.49
N ASP A 202 -16.00 9.04 -10.78
CA ASP A 202 -15.62 8.03 -11.77
C ASP A 202 -14.11 8.03 -12.03
N VAL A 203 -13.48 9.20 -12.03
CA VAL A 203 -11.99 9.32 -12.12
C VAL A 203 -11.33 8.68 -10.92
N ALA A 204 -11.84 8.94 -9.71
CA ALA A 204 -11.31 8.35 -8.48
C ALA A 204 -11.47 6.82 -8.47
N ALA A 205 -12.64 6.32 -8.90
CA ALA A 205 -12.94 4.90 -9.03
C ALA A 205 -12.01 4.21 -10.04
N ALA A 206 -11.86 4.80 -11.22
CA ALA A 206 -10.97 4.28 -12.26
C ALA A 206 -9.51 4.22 -11.77
N ALA A 207 -9.03 5.27 -11.09
CA ALA A 207 -7.70 5.30 -10.50
C ALA A 207 -7.53 4.19 -9.45
N ALA A 208 -8.51 3.99 -8.56
CA ALA A 208 -8.45 2.95 -7.52
C ALA A 208 -8.32 1.55 -8.11
N VAL A 209 -9.17 1.20 -9.08
CA VAL A 209 -9.15 -0.10 -9.77
C VAL A 209 -7.84 -0.29 -10.54
N CYS A 210 -7.41 0.71 -11.33
CA CYS A 210 -6.16 0.63 -12.08
C CYS A 210 -4.95 0.43 -11.16
N LEU A 211 -4.91 1.11 -10.01
CA LEU A 211 -3.82 0.98 -9.06
C LEU A 211 -3.83 -0.37 -8.32
N THR A 212 -5.01 -0.92 -8.01
CA THR A 212 -5.14 -2.29 -7.49
C THR A 212 -4.58 -3.31 -8.50
N MET A 213 -4.93 -3.15 -9.79
CA MET A 213 -4.40 -4.02 -10.86
C MET A 213 -2.90 -3.84 -11.06
N LEU A 214 -2.39 -2.61 -11.07
CA LEU A 214 -0.96 -2.32 -11.19
C LEU A 214 -0.15 -2.95 -10.07
N ALA A 215 -0.57 -2.74 -8.82
CA ALA A 215 0.12 -3.31 -7.66
C ALA A 215 0.12 -4.85 -7.68
N THR A 216 -0.99 -5.45 -8.11
CA THR A 216 -1.11 -6.90 -8.31
C THR A 216 -0.15 -7.40 -9.38
N PHE A 217 -0.13 -6.73 -10.54
CA PHE A 217 0.78 -7.05 -11.63
C PHE A 217 2.24 -7.00 -11.18
N LEU A 218 2.64 -5.94 -10.46
CA LEU A 218 4.00 -5.80 -9.96
C LEU A 218 4.37 -6.92 -8.98
N ALA A 219 3.49 -7.24 -8.02
CA ALA A 219 3.73 -8.31 -7.05
C ALA A 219 3.92 -9.68 -7.72
N LEU A 220 3.05 -10.02 -8.67
CA LEU A 220 3.15 -11.28 -9.42
C LEU A 220 4.36 -11.30 -10.36
N SER A 221 4.70 -10.19 -11.00
CA SER A 221 5.87 -10.07 -11.87
C SER A 221 7.18 -10.26 -11.09
N ILE A 222 7.31 -9.69 -9.91
CA ILE A 222 8.44 -9.93 -8.99
C ILE A 222 8.55 -11.42 -8.68
N ARG A 223 7.44 -12.08 -8.37
CA ARG A 223 7.41 -13.52 -8.12
C ARG A 223 7.88 -14.33 -9.32
N VAL A 224 7.35 -14.04 -10.52
CA VAL A 224 7.72 -14.77 -11.75
C VAL A 224 9.21 -14.63 -12.03
N ARG A 225 9.77 -13.43 -11.97
CA ARG A 225 11.21 -13.19 -12.18
C ARG A 225 12.08 -13.96 -11.20
N ARG A 226 11.68 -14.05 -9.94
CA ARG A 226 12.41 -14.85 -8.95
C ARG A 226 12.36 -16.35 -9.21
N LEU A 227 11.21 -16.85 -9.67
CA LEU A 227 11.09 -18.26 -10.05
C LEU A 227 11.95 -18.61 -11.28
N GLU A 228 11.98 -17.72 -12.27
CA GLU A 228 12.85 -17.87 -13.46
C GLU A 228 14.34 -17.88 -13.09
N ALA A 229 14.76 -16.99 -12.17
CA ALA A 229 16.15 -16.95 -11.70
C ALA A 229 16.53 -18.25 -10.98
N ARG A 230 15.69 -18.70 -10.02
CA ARG A 230 15.92 -19.98 -9.29
C ARG A 230 15.93 -21.20 -10.24
N GLY A 231 15.12 -21.20 -11.31
CA GLY A 231 15.11 -22.26 -12.32
C GLY A 231 16.39 -22.31 -13.13
N ARG A 232 16.95 -21.17 -13.50
CA ARG A 232 18.23 -21.06 -14.22
C ARG A 232 19.43 -21.57 -13.40
N ASP A 233 19.46 -21.27 -12.12
CA ASP A 233 20.53 -21.70 -11.22
C ASP A 233 20.53 -23.24 -11.04
N ARG A 234 19.34 -23.85 -10.94
CA ARG A 234 19.19 -25.31 -10.84
C ARG A 234 19.57 -26.06 -12.12
N GLY A 235 19.46 -25.44 -13.29
CA GLY A 235 19.82 -26.04 -14.56
C GLY A 235 21.32 -25.95 -14.91
N ARG A 236 22.09 -25.20 -14.10
CA ARG A 236 23.54 -25.01 -14.29
C ARG A 236 24.43 -25.84 -13.34
N GLY A 237 23.82 -26.46 -12.34
CA GLY A 237 24.50 -27.36 -11.37
C GLY A 237 24.15 -28.81 -11.63
#